data_2a971262b508251b32163180978537aa
#
_entry.id   2a971262b508251b32163180978537aa
#
_cell.length_a   1.000
_cell.length_b   1.000
_cell.length_c   1.000
_cell.angle_alpha   90.00
_cell.angle_beta   90.00
_cell.angle_gamma   90.00
#
_symmetry.space_group_name_H-M   'P 1'
#
loop_
_entity.id
_entity.type
_entity.pdbx_description
1 polymer ?
#
loop_
_entity_poly.entity_id
_entity_poly.type
_entity_poly.pdbx_seq_one_letter_code
_entity_poly.pdbx_strand_id
1 'polypeptide(L)'
;PHSDGATRAMRELGFTDDELVSAGISVRREGRVYDMFRQRAIFPIIDAQGRVLGFGGRALGDVKPKYLNTGDTPIFNKRLGVFAANLLKKQRGLKRVILTEGYMDVIALVQAGVPGVCATLGTALTLEQARLLKRYAPEIWVSYDGDAAGQHAILRALDIFEEEGVPARVLDFPGGMDPDEYIKAYGPQSVEQLKPM
;
A
#
# COMPACT_ATOMS: atom_id res chain seq x y z
N PRO A 1 -26.48 3.47 -2.07
CA PRO A 1 -25.62 3.91 -0.96
C PRO A 1 -25.66 5.43 -0.89
N HIS A 2 -25.92 5.97 0.31
CA HIS A 2 -25.95 7.41 0.51
C HIS A 2 -24.53 7.98 0.35
N SER A 3 -24.43 9.24 -0.10
CA SER A 3 -23.14 9.91 -0.34
C SER A 3 -22.44 10.38 0.95
N ASP A 4 -23.07 10.18 2.11
CA ASP A 4 -22.71 10.70 3.43
C ASP A 4 -22.95 9.69 4.58
N GLY A 5 -23.03 8.41 4.28
CA GLY A 5 -23.39 7.38 5.26
C GLY A 5 -22.39 7.26 6.41
N ALA A 6 -21.08 7.23 6.11
CA ALA A 6 -20.05 7.18 7.14
C ALA A 6 -19.97 8.51 7.90
N THR A 7 -20.04 9.65 7.19
CA THR A 7 -20.05 10.98 7.79
C THR A 7 -21.19 11.12 8.81
N ARG A 8 -22.39 10.66 8.46
CA ARG A 8 -23.56 10.72 9.36
C ARG A 8 -23.38 9.84 10.59
N ALA A 9 -22.93 8.59 10.38
CA ALA A 9 -22.68 7.68 11.50
C ALA A 9 -21.64 8.22 12.49
N MET A 10 -20.60 8.87 11.98
CA MET A 10 -19.58 9.50 12.83
C MET A 10 -20.11 10.72 13.58
N ARG A 11 -20.98 11.53 12.96
CA ARG A 11 -21.66 12.64 13.67
C ARG A 11 -22.54 12.14 14.83
N GLU A 12 -23.22 11.00 14.64
CA GLU A 12 -24.01 10.36 15.71
C GLU A 12 -23.13 9.91 16.89
N LEU A 13 -21.84 9.62 16.64
CA LEU A 13 -20.82 9.34 17.65
C LEU A 13 -20.18 10.61 18.25
N GLY A 14 -20.61 11.80 17.83
CA GLY A 14 -20.17 13.08 18.38
C GLY A 14 -19.00 13.75 17.67
N PHE A 15 -18.52 13.20 16.56
CA PHE A 15 -17.46 13.84 15.78
C PHE A 15 -17.98 15.01 14.96
N THR A 16 -17.20 16.09 14.91
CA THR A 16 -17.50 17.28 14.12
C THR A 16 -17.08 17.09 12.65
N ASP A 17 -17.66 17.87 11.76
CA ASP A 17 -17.30 17.88 10.34
C ASP A 17 -15.82 18.21 10.10
N ASP A 18 -15.26 19.12 10.90
CA ASP A 18 -13.86 19.51 10.77
C ASP A 18 -12.90 18.37 11.18
N GLU A 19 -13.24 17.63 12.24
CA GLU A 19 -12.51 16.42 12.62
C GLU A 19 -12.57 15.35 11.54
N LEU A 20 -13.75 15.09 10.96
CA LEU A 20 -13.92 14.08 9.92
C LEU A 20 -13.17 14.45 8.62
N VAL A 21 -13.14 15.72 8.25
CA VAL A 21 -12.38 16.21 7.11
C VAL A 21 -10.87 16.14 7.40
N SER A 22 -10.45 16.57 8.59
CA SER A 22 -9.05 16.50 9.03
C SER A 22 -8.52 15.07 9.09
N ALA A 23 -9.35 14.11 9.49
CA ALA A 23 -9.02 12.69 9.51
C ALA A 23 -9.05 12.01 8.13
N GLY A 24 -9.50 12.72 7.07
CA GLY A 24 -9.61 12.17 5.73
C GLY A 24 -10.70 11.11 5.57
N ILE A 25 -11.68 11.08 6.47
CA ILE A 25 -12.89 10.23 6.37
C ILE A 25 -13.90 10.89 5.44
N SER A 26 -14.01 12.22 5.55
CA SER A 26 -14.94 13.04 4.78
C SER A 26 -14.22 14.08 3.95
N VAL A 27 -14.91 14.61 2.95
CA VAL A 27 -14.44 15.74 2.12
C VAL A 27 -15.49 16.84 2.13
N ARG A 28 -15.02 18.10 2.15
CA ARG A 28 -15.90 19.28 2.04
C ARG A 28 -15.88 19.79 0.61
N ARG A 29 -17.07 19.92 0.01
CA ARG A 29 -17.26 20.52 -1.34
C ARG A 29 -18.50 21.42 -1.29
N GLU A 30 -18.37 22.63 -1.80
CA GLU A 30 -19.46 23.61 -1.87
C GLU A 30 -20.23 23.77 -0.54
N GLY A 31 -19.48 23.82 0.58
CA GLY A 31 -20.02 23.97 1.92
C GLY A 31 -20.69 22.72 2.51
N ARG A 32 -20.76 21.63 1.79
CA ARG A 32 -21.31 20.35 2.25
C ARG A 32 -20.21 19.32 2.50
N VAL A 33 -20.45 18.40 3.44
CA VAL A 33 -19.53 17.34 3.82
C VAL A 33 -20.09 15.99 3.37
N TYR A 34 -19.25 15.24 2.67
CA TYR A 34 -19.56 13.95 2.07
C TYR A 34 -18.51 12.91 2.47
N ASP A 35 -18.86 11.64 2.37
CA ASP A 35 -17.89 10.54 2.52
C ASP A 35 -16.78 10.67 1.48
N MET A 36 -15.53 10.53 1.90
CA MET A 36 -14.38 10.49 0.99
C MET A 36 -14.42 9.23 0.12
N PHE A 37 -14.73 8.10 0.72
CA PHE A 37 -14.73 6.79 0.08
C PHE A 37 -16.16 6.35 -0.26
N ARG A 38 -16.56 6.54 -1.50
CA ARG A 38 -17.90 6.15 -2.00
C ARG A 38 -17.79 5.02 -3.01
N GLN A 39 -18.64 3.99 -2.87
CA GLN A 39 -18.64 2.81 -3.74
C GLN A 39 -17.26 2.16 -3.86
N ARG A 40 -16.61 1.90 -2.72
CA ARG A 40 -15.27 1.34 -2.65
C ARG A 40 -15.16 0.23 -1.64
N ALA A 41 -14.38 -0.78 -1.95
CA ALA A 41 -13.82 -1.67 -0.95
C ALA A 41 -12.72 -0.91 -0.19
N ILE A 42 -12.74 -0.98 1.15
CA ILE A 42 -11.89 -0.19 2.02
C ILE A 42 -10.81 -1.07 2.65
N PHE A 43 -9.58 -0.60 2.60
CA PHE A 43 -8.41 -1.25 3.18
C PHE A 43 -7.78 -0.32 4.21
N PRO A 44 -7.76 -0.66 5.50
CA PRO A 44 -7.12 0.18 6.50
C PRO A 44 -5.60 0.20 6.30
N ILE A 45 -5.01 1.38 6.39
CA ILE A 45 -3.57 1.58 6.42
C ILE A 45 -3.16 1.56 7.88
N ILE A 46 -2.42 0.52 8.27
CA ILE A 46 -2.10 0.22 9.67
C ILE A 46 -0.59 0.34 9.86
N ASP A 47 -0.17 1.13 10.84
CA ASP A 47 1.25 1.29 11.18
C ASP A 47 1.85 0.05 11.90
N ALA A 48 3.16 0.07 12.11
CA ALA A 48 3.86 -1.00 12.80
C ALA A 48 3.41 -1.22 14.26
N GLN A 49 2.73 -0.26 14.86
CA GLN A 49 2.15 -0.33 16.21
C GLN A 49 0.72 -0.85 16.23
N GLY A 50 0.11 -1.08 15.08
CA GLY A 50 -1.26 -1.56 14.93
C GLY A 50 -2.33 -0.47 14.92
N ARG A 51 -1.94 0.81 14.82
CA ARG A 51 -2.88 1.95 14.76
C ARG A 51 -3.31 2.18 13.32
N VAL A 52 -4.60 2.43 13.11
CA VAL A 52 -5.12 2.83 11.80
C VAL A 52 -4.77 4.30 11.57
N LEU A 53 -4.02 4.58 10.51
CA LEU A 53 -3.60 5.93 10.13
C LEU A 53 -4.48 6.54 9.04
N GLY A 54 -5.09 5.72 8.21
CA GLY A 54 -5.90 6.11 7.08
C GLY A 54 -6.45 4.91 6.35
N PHE A 55 -6.95 5.14 5.14
CA PHE A 55 -7.61 4.12 4.36
C PHE A 55 -7.17 4.18 2.90
N GLY A 56 -7.07 3.03 2.26
CA GLY A 56 -7.09 2.86 0.82
C GLY A 56 -8.47 2.41 0.37
N GLY A 57 -8.90 2.80 -0.81
CA GLY A 57 -10.18 2.40 -1.37
C GLY A 57 -10.06 2.00 -2.83
N ARG A 58 -10.47 0.77 -3.17
CA ARG A 58 -10.59 0.30 -4.55
C ARG A 58 -12.04 0.46 -5.01
N ALA A 59 -12.25 1.11 -6.17
CA ALA A 59 -13.57 1.30 -6.74
C ALA A 59 -14.29 -0.05 -6.98
N LEU A 60 -15.58 -0.08 -6.66
CA LEU A 60 -16.50 -1.14 -7.03
C LEU A 60 -17.22 -0.70 -8.32
N GLY A 61 -16.95 -1.36 -9.44
CA GLY A 61 -17.43 -0.95 -10.76
C GLY A 61 -16.58 0.20 -11.35
N ASP A 62 -17.20 1.03 -12.20
CA ASP A 62 -16.53 2.03 -13.05
C ASP A 62 -16.28 3.38 -12.39
N VAL A 63 -16.27 3.45 -11.07
CA VAL A 63 -16.00 4.68 -10.33
C VAL A 63 -14.53 5.06 -10.44
N LYS A 64 -14.27 6.29 -10.89
CA LYS A 64 -12.88 6.82 -10.96
C LYS A 64 -12.57 7.75 -9.77
N PRO A 65 -11.30 7.80 -9.35
CA PRO A 65 -10.17 6.95 -9.77
C PRO A 65 -10.34 5.49 -9.28
N LYS A 66 -9.70 4.53 -9.96
CA LYS A 66 -9.74 3.09 -9.59
C LYS A 66 -9.28 2.89 -8.15
N TYR A 67 -8.22 3.58 -7.74
CA TYR A 67 -7.68 3.60 -6.38
C TYR A 67 -7.73 5.00 -5.79
N LEU A 68 -8.07 5.10 -4.53
CA LEU A 68 -8.11 6.34 -3.77
C LEU A 68 -7.53 6.08 -2.38
N ASN A 69 -6.57 6.88 -1.94
CA ASN A 69 -6.01 6.80 -0.59
C ASN A 69 -6.34 8.05 0.21
N THR A 70 -6.43 7.91 1.54
CA THR A 70 -6.42 9.06 2.45
C THR A 70 -5.24 9.97 2.09
N GLY A 71 -5.49 11.26 2.02
CA GLY A 71 -4.45 12.28 1.86
C GLY A 71 -3.57 12.38 3.10
N ASP A 72 -2.64 13.34 3.12
CA ASP A 72 -1.89 13.64 4.33
C ASP A 72 -2.83 14.23 5.38
N THR A 73 -2.72 13.73 6.61
CA THR A 73 -3.50 14.14 7.78
C THR A 73 -2.56 14.41 8.95
N PRO A 74 -3.03 14.95 10.08
CA PRO A 74 -2.17 15.14 11.27
C PRO A 74 -1.48 13.86 11.77
N ILE A 75 -2.04 12.68 11.47
CA ILE A 75 -1.49 11.39 11.91
C ILE A 75 -0.98 10.50 10.76
N PHE A 76 -1.16 10.90 9.51
CA PHE A 76 -0.78 10.11 8.35
C PHE A 76 -0.02 10.93 7.32
N ASN A 77 1.16 10.45 6.96
CA ASN A 77 1.94 10.94 5.84
C ASN A 77 2.39 9.74 4.98
N LYS A 78 1.93 9.71 3.73
CA LYS A 78 2.22 8.61 2.79
C LYS A 78 3.70 8.35 2.58
N ARG A 79 4.53 9.38 2.77
CA ARG A 79 5.98 9.31 2.54
C ARG A 79 6.75 8.60 3.65
N LEU A 80 6.13 8.41 4.83
CA LEU A 80 6.80 7.90 6.02
C LEU A 80 6.52 6.41 6.30
N GLY A 81 5.47 5.85 5.69
CA GLY A 81 5.04 4.48 5.95
C GLY A 81 4.82 3.67 4.69
N VAL A 82 4.61 2.37 4.87
CA VAL A 82 4.24 1.43 3.81
C VAL A 82 2.96 0.69 4.21
N PHE A 83 2.19 0.25 3.22
CA PHE A 83 1.06 -0.64 3.47
C PHE A 83 1.56 -1.99 4.00
N ALA A 84 0.84 -2.59 4.95
CA ALA A 84 1.19 -3.82 5.64
C ALA A 84 2.42 -3.73 6.59
N ALA A 85 2.82 -2.53 7.03
CA ALA A 85 3.89 -2.36 8.02
C ALA A 85 3.63 -3.15 9.31
N ASN A 86 2.35 -3.27 9.74
CA ASN A 86 1.93 -4.07 10.88
C ASN A 86 2.17 -5.57 10.69
N LEU A 87 2.12 -6.08 9.45
CA LEU A 87 2.41 -7.48 9.15
C LEU A 87 3.91 -7.72 9.15
N LEU A 88 4.71 -6.83 8.57
CA LEU A 88 6.18 -6.91 8.64
C LEU A 88 6.68 -6.95 10.09
N LYS A 89 6.13 -6.12 10.95
CA LYS A 89 6.50 -6.04 12.37
C LYS A 89 6.25 -7.33 13.15
N LYS A 90 5.25 -8.11 12.75
CA LYS A 90 4.91 -9.39 13.40
C LYS A 90 5.82 -10.54 12.97
N GLN A 91 6.56 -10.39 11.87
CA GLN A 91 7.45 -11.40 11.32
C GLN A 91 8.88 -11.19 11.84
N ARG A 92 9.59 -12.32 12.08
CA ARG A 92 10.98 -12.30 12.52
C ARG A 92 11.85 -13.11 11.57
N GLY A 93 13.10 -12.70 11.41
CA GLY A 93 14.05 -13.45 10.60
C GLY A 93 13.74 -13.42 9.11
N LEU A 94 13.07 -12.38 8.63
CA LEU A 94 12.85 -12.21 7.19
C LEU A 94 14.19 -12.14 6.47
N LYS A 95 14.34 -12.94 5.43
CA LYS A 95 15.51 -12.91 4.54
C LYS A 95 15.42 -11.74 3.57
N ARG A 96 14.21 -11.38 3.20
CA ARG A 96 13.91 -10.30 2.25
C ARG A 96 12.56 -9.67 2.55
N VAL A 97 12.34 -8.45 2.05
CA VAL A 97 11.02 -7.84 1.91
C VAL A 97 10.71 -7.69 0.43
N ILE A 98 9.51 -8.05 0.01
CA ILE A 98 8.98 -7.77 -1.33
C ILE A 98 8.19 -6.46 -1.25
N LEU A 99 8.62 -5.47 -2.01
CA LEU A 99 7.99 -4.16 -2.14
C LEU A 99 7.23 -4.09 -3.46
N THR A 100 5.91 -3.99 -3.39
CA THR A 100 5.01 -3.83 -4.55
C THR A 100 4.50 -2.39 -4.68
N GLU A 101 3.83 -2.06 -5.77
CA GLU A 101 3.19 -0.74 -5.94
C GLU A 101 1.86 -0.65 -5.19
N GLY A 102 1.06 -1.69 -5.28
CA GLY A 102 -0.33 -1.70 -4.84
C GLY A 102 -0.63 -2.61 -3.67
N TYR A 103 -1.63 -2.23 -2.90
CA TYR A 103 -2.07 -3.06 -1.78
C TYR A 103 -2.83 -4.33 -2.23
N MET A 104 -3.31 -4.40 -3.46
CA MET A 104 -3.91 -5.64 -3.98
C MET A 104 -2.85 -6.73 -4.17
N ASP A 105 -1.67 -6.37 -4.65
CA ASP A 105 -0.54 -7.29 -4.80
C ASP A 105 -0.09 -7.82 -3.44
N VAL A 106 -0.01 -6.92 -2.44
CA VAL A 106 0.27 -7.32 -1.06
C VAL A 106 -0.77 -8.32 -0.56
N ILE A 107 -2.04 -8.05 -0.78
CA ILE A 107 -3.13 -8.92 -0.32
C ILE A 107 -3.02 -10.29 -0.99
N ALA A 108 -2.82 -10.35 -2.31
CA ALA A 108 -2.65 -11.59 -3.05
C ALA A 108 -1.47 -12.41 -2.53
N LEU A 109 -0.30 -11.79 -2.41
CA LEU A 109 0.91 -12.45 -1.92
C LEU A 109 0.76 -12.93 -0.46
N VAL A 110 0.18 -12.10 0.42
CA VAL A 110 -0.04 -12.46 1.83
C VAL A 110 -1.07 -13.58 1.98
N GLN A 111 -2.16 -13.56 1.20
CA GLN A 111 -3.15 -14.66 1.17
C GLN A 111 -2.54 -15.96 0.67
N ALA A 112 -1.57 -15.88 -0.23
CA ALA A 112 -0.79 -17.01 -0.69
C ALA A 112 0.26 -17.51 0.31
N GLY A 113 0.38 -16.87 1.47
CA GLY A 113 1.34 -17.23 2.51
C GLY A 113 2.77 -16.73 2.28
N VAL A 114 3.00 -15.82 1.33
CA VAL A 114 4.31 -15.24 1.06
C VAL A 114 4.69 -14.27 2.19
N PRO A 115 5.80 -14.48 2.90
CA PRO A 115 6.21 -13.62 3.99
C PRO A 115 6.91 -12.35 3.49
N GLY A 116 6.91 -11.30 4.32
CA GLY A 116 7.71 -10.10 4.10
C GLY A 116 7.24 -9.25 2.92
N VAL A 117 5.93 -9.04 2.78
CA VAL A 117 5.36 -8.25 1.66
C VAL A 117 4.81 -6.93 2.17
N CYS A 118 5.05 -5.85 1.41
CA CYS A 118 4.48 -4.53 1.66
C CYS A 118 4.34 -3.74 0.34
N ALA A 119 3.67 -2.60 0.38
CA ALA A 119 3.57 -1.72 -0.78
C ALA A 119 3.81 -0.25 -0.41
N THR A 120 4.19 0.55 -1.40
CA THR A 120 4.06 2.00 -1.35
C THR A 120 2.59 2.40 -1.36
N LEU A 121 2.28 3.64 -1.02
CA LEU A 121 0.89 4.11 -0.86
C LEU A 121 0.45 5.03 -2.03
N GLY A 122 0.76 4.60 -3.26
CA GLY A 122 0.46 5.37 -4.46
C GLY A 122 1.35 6.60 -4.63
N THR A 123 2.58 6.50 -4.15
CA THR A 123 3.65 7.49 -4.30
C THR A 123 4.95 6.77 -4.68
N ALA A 124 5.87 7.46 -5.31
CA ALA A 124 7.22 6.94 -5.49
C ALA A 124 7.85 6.61 -4.11
N LEU A 125 8.73 5.60 -4.08
CA LEU A 125 9.50 5.27 -2.88
C LEU A 125 10.26 6.50 -2.36
N THR A 126 10.36 6.62 -1.05
CA THR A 126 11.12 7.68 -0.37
C THR A 126 12.27 7.12 0.43
N LEU A 127 13.26 7.97 0.77
CA LEU A 127 14.38 7.61 1.63
C LEU A 127 13.89 7.11 3.01
N GLU A 128 12.86 7.75 3.56
CA GLU A 128 12.27 7.36 4.84
C GLU A 128 11.67 5.95 4.80
N GLN A 129 11.00 5.61 3.71
CA GLN A 129 10.46 4.27 3.48
C GLN A 129 11.58 3.24 3.31
N ALA A 130 12.64 3.56 2.57
CA ALA A 130 13.81 2.68 2.42
C ALA A 130 14.47 2.40 3.77
N ARG A 131 14.70 3.45 4.60
CA ARG A 131 15.19 3.32 5.97
C ARG A 131 14.28 2.48 6.87
N LEU A 132 12.97 2.61 6.67
CA LEU A 132 11.99 1.79 7.39
C LEU A 132 12.16 0.32 7.01
N LEU A 133 12.22 -0.01 5.72
CA LEU A 133 12.29 -1.38 5.21
C LEU A 133 13.61 -2.08 5.59
N LYS A 134 14.73 -1.35 5.59
CA LYS A 134 16.04 -1.84 6.04
C LYS A 134 16.02 -2.49 7.43
N ARG A 135 15.09 -2.08 8.29
CA ARG A 135 14.96 -2.63 9.66
C ARG A 135 14.27 -3.99 9.71
N TYR A 136 13.63 -4.42 8.63
CA TYR A 136 12.86 -5.68 8.60
C TYR A 136 13.60 -6.83 7.95
N ALA A 137 14.43 -6.54 6.93
CA ALA A 137 15.19 -7.57 6.24
C ALA A 137 16.51 -7.01 5.66
N PRO A 138 17.51 -7.87 5.43
CA PRO A 138 18.80 -7.46 4.86
C PRO A 138 18.73 -7.16 3.36
N GLU A 139 17.67 -7.58 2.66
CA GLU A 139 17.51 -7.44 1.21
C GLU A 139 16.08 -7.03 0.86
N ILE A 140 15.91 -6.21 -0.17
CA ILE A 140 14.61 -5.79 -0.69
C ILE A 140 14.45 -6.28 -2.13
N TRP A 141 13.32 -6.88 -2.44
CA TRP A 141 12.92 -7.25 -3.78
C TRP A 141 11.83 -6.28 -4.25
N VAL A 142 12.14 -5.50 -5.26
CA VAL A 142 11.22 -4.51 -5.84
C VAL A 142 10.42 -5.18 -6.94
N SER A 143 9.10 -5.22 -6.80
CA SER A 143 8.18 -5.78 -7.77
C SER A 143 7.10 -4.75 -8.12
N TYR A 144 7.36 -3.96 -9.15
CA TYR A 144 6.46 -2.96 -9.68
C TYR A 144 5.93 -3.38 -11.04
N ASP A 145 4.89 -2.72 -11.52
CA ASP A 145 4.25 -3.03 -12.79
C ASP A 145 5.26 -2.98 -13.95
N GLY A 146 5.12 -3.90 -14.92
CA GLY A 146 6.05 -4.01 -16.04
C GLY A 146 5.91 -2.95 -17.14
N ASP A 147 5.03 -1.96 -16.96
CA ASP A 147 4.86 -0.86 -17.90
C ASP A 147 6.02 0.16 -17.81
N ALA A 148 6.06 1.10 -18.75
CA ALA A 148 7.14 2.08 -18.81
C ALA A 148 7.24 2.95 -17.54
N ALA A 149 6.12 3.24 -16.87
CA ALA A 149 6.10 4.02 -15.63
C ALA A 149 6.66 3.20 -14.47
N GLY A 150 6.27 1.94 -14.35
CA GLY A 150 6.78 1.02 -13.35
C GLY A 150 8.27 0.74 -13.51
N GLN A 151 8.77 0.57 -14.76
CA GLN A 151 10.20 0.43 -15.02
C GLN A 151 11.01 1.64 -14.54
N HIS A 152 10.53 2.86 -14.80
CA HIS A 152 11.17 4.07 -14.28
C HIS A 152 11.10 4.14 -12.75
N ALA A 153 10.00 3.68 -12.15
CA ALA A 153 9.85 3.64 -10.70
C ALA A 153 10.79 2.61 -10.06
N ILE A 154 11.02 1.45 -10.71
CA ILE A 154 12.01 0.45 -10.29
C ILE A 154 13.41 1.06 -10.23
N LEU A 155 13.87 1.69 -11.32
CA LEU A 155 15.21 2.29 -11.37
C LEU A 155 15.41 3.31 -10.24
N ARG A 156 14.44 4.21 -10.03
CA ARG A 156 14.48 5.16 -8.92
C ARG A 156 14.49 4.49 -7.55
N ALA A 157 13.76 3.39 -7.39
CA ALA A 157 13.75 2.66 -6.13
C ALA A 157 15.11 2.01 -5.86
N LEU A 158 15.76 1.44 -6.87
CA LEU A 158 17.10 0.88 -6.75
C LEU A 158 18.13 1.95 -6.36
N ASP A 159 18.10 3.14 -7.01
CA ASP A 159 18.98 4.28 -6.66
C ASP A 159 18.79 4.69 -5.19
N ILE A 160 17.53 4.76 -4.70
CA ILE A 160 17.23 5.10 -3.31
C ILE A 160 17.75 4.03 -2.34
N PHE A 161 17.60 2.75 -2.67
CA PHE A 161 18.11 1.67 -1.83
C PHE A 161 19.64 1.64 -1.83
N GLU A 162 20.30 1.92 -2.96
CA GLU A 162 21.74 2.05 -3.05
C GLU A 162 22.24 3.20 -2.17
N GLU A 163 21.64 4.39 -2.26
CA GLU A 163 21.95 5.54 -1.42
C GLU A 163 21.86 5.22 0.09
N GLU A 164 20.86 4.43 0.49
CA GLU A 164 20.67 4.00 1.87
C GLU A 164 21.51 2.76 2.26
N GLY A 165 22.32 2.22 1.34
CA GLY A 165 23.14 1.03 1.56
C GLY A 165 22.31 -0.21 1.86
N VAL A 166 21.20 -0.38 1.15
CA VAL A 166 20.29 -1.53 1.25
C VAL A 166 20.40 -2.37 -0.01
N PRO A 167 20.82 -3.64 0.04
CA PRO A 167 20.76 -4.52 -1.10
C PRO A 167 19.33 -4.61 -1.66
N ALA A 168 19.16 -4.28 -2.94
CA ALA A 168 17.88 -4.37 -3.62
C ALA A 168 18.01 -5.04 -4.97
N ARG A 169 17.00 -5.82 -5.35
CA ARG A 169 16.91 -6.51 -6.63
C ARG A 169 15.51 -6.38 -7.21
N VAL A 170 15.40 -6.59 -8.50
CA VAL A 170 14.10 -6.58 -9.19
C VAL A 170 13.51 -7.99 -9.15
N LEU A 171 12.29 -8.10 -8.64
CA LEU A 171 11.48 -9.29 -8.75
C LEU A 171 10.48 -9.11 -9.89
N ASP A 172 10.72 -9.80 -11.00
CA ASP A 172 9.82 -9.82 -12.14
C ASP A 172 9.00 -11.12 -12.17
N PHE A 173 7.71 -11.00 -12.47
CA PHE A 173 6.84 -12.15 -12.66
C PHE A 173 6.82 -12.55 -14.14
N PRO A 174 7.06 -13.84 -14.46
CA PRO A 174 7.10 -14.32 -15.83
C PRO A 174 5.88 -13.93 -16.65
N GLY A 175 6.11 -13.49 -17.87
CA GLY A 175 5.03 -13.12 -18.80
C GLY A 175 4.42 -11.75 -18.54
N GLY A 176 5.03 -10.91 -17.69
CA GLY A 176 4.51 -9.59 -17.34
C GLY A 176 3.24 -9.63 -16.49
N MET A 177 2.99 -10.76 -15.82
CA MET A 177 1.85 -10.93 -14.93
C MET A 177 2.01 -10.06 -13.67
N ASP A 178 0.89 -9.60 -13.12
CA ASP A 178 0.89 -9.10 -11.76
C ASP A 178 0.97 -10.25 -10.73
N PRO A 179 1.30 -9.97 -9.45
CA PRO A 179 1.40 -11.00 -8.42
C PRO A 179 0.12 -11.84 -8.24
N ASP A 180 -1.06 -11.24 -8.37
CA ASP A 180 -2.35 -11.92 -8.23
C ASP A 180 -2.58 -12.90 -9.41
N GLU A 181 -2.29 -12.46 -10.64
CA GLU A 181 -2.37 -13.31 -11.82
C GLU A 181 -1.40 -14.48 -11.76
N TYR A 182 -0.15 -14.22 -11.35
CA TYR A 182 0.88 -15.25 -11.23
C TYR A 182 0.51 -16.32 -10.20
N ILE A 183 0.04 -15.91 -9.02
CA ILE A 183 -0.38 -16.85 -7.97
C ILE A 183 -1.57 -17.71 -8.43
N LYS A 184 -2.53 -17.12 -9.13
CA LYS A 184 -3.68 -17.86 -9.68
C LYS A 184 -3.26 -18.90 -10.72
N ALA A 185 -2.26 -18.58 -11.54
CA ALA A 185 -1.78 -19.46 -12.61
C ALA A 185 -0.88 -20.59 -12.09
N TYR A 186 0.03 -20.30 -11.16
CA TYR A 186 1.12 -21.21 -10.76
C TYR A 186 1.08 -21.63 -9.30
N GLY A 187 0.18 -21.07 -8.50
CA GLY A 187 0.06 -21.34 -7.07
C GLY A 187 1.09 -20.60 -6.21
N PRO A 188 0.85 -20.56 -4.88
CA PRO A 188 1.64 -19.72 -3.97
C PRO A 188 3.10 -20.17 -3.82
N GLN A 189 3.39 -21.45 -3.94
CA GLN A 189 4.74 -21.99 -3.77
C GLN A 189 5.70 -21.58 -4.90
N SER A 190 5.16 -21.17 -6.06
CA SER A 190 5.95 -20.72 -7.20
C SER A 190 6.69 -19.41 -6.93
N VAL A 191 6.20 -18.57 -6.03
CA VAL A 191 6.84 -17.28 -5.68
C VAL A 191 8.21 -17.50 -5.01
N GLU A 192 8.36 -18.56 -4.21
CA GLU A 192 9.65 -18.91 -3.59
C GLU A 192 10.70 -19.43 -4.59
N GLN A 193 10.26 -19.79 -5.80
CA GLN A 193 11.15 -20.27 -6.88
C GLN A 193 11.61 -19.12 -7.79
N LEU A 194 11.00 -17.95 -7.69
CA LEU A 194 11.41 -16.78 -8.46
C LEU A 194 12.80 -16.32 -8.02
N LYS A 195 13.64 -16.03 -9.00
CA LYS A 195 14.99 -15.49 -8.77
C LYS A 195 14.98 -14.03 -9.15
N PRO A 196 15.19 -13.11 -8.21
CA PRO A 196 15.32 -11.70 -8.51
C PRO A 196 16.60 -11.44 -9.31
N MET A 197 16.50 -10.50 -10.22
CA MET A 197 17.64 -9.99 -11.03
C MET A 197 18.36 -8.84 -10.32
#